data_f49437b3a34434676d8c88e647686a16
#
_entry.id   f49437b3a34434676d8c88e647686a16
#
_cell.length_a   1.000
_cell.length_b   1.000
_cell.length_c   1.000
_cell.angle_alpha   90.00
_cell.angle_beta   90.00
_cell.angle_gamma   90.00
#
_symmetry.space_group_name_H-M   'P 1'
#
loop_
_entity.id
_entity.type
_entity.pdbx_description
1 polymer ?
#
loop_
_entity_poly.entity_id
_entity_poly.type
_entity_poly.pdbx_seq_one_letter_code
_entity_poly.pdbx_strand_id
1 'polypeptide(L)'
;IDTFREGMHIADVYLCKNKQIALTKNGKEYGNLVMQDKTGTIDAKIWDLGSPGVGEFETMDYVHVEADVTLFQSSFQLNVRRIRRAQEGEYVEADYLPVSKKDIKKMYEELLGYIRSVKNPYLQKLLSGYFVENAAFAKAFQFHSAAKTVHHGFVGGLLEHTLSVTKLCDYYAGYYPMINRDLLLTAAIFHDVGKTRELSRFPENDYTDDGQLLGHIIIGTEMVGESIRSIPG
;
A
#
# COMPACT_ATOMS: atom_id res chain seq x y z
N ILE A 1 -6.36 -1.42 -17.54
CA ILE A 1 -5.14 -1.82 -18.31
C ILE A 1 -5.29 -3.24 -18.87
N ASP A 2 -5.78 -4.21 -18.09
CA ASP A 2 -5.93 -5.62 -18.50
C ASP A 2 -6.89 -5.85 -19.68
N THR A 3 -7.75 -4.89 -19.97
CA THR A 3 -8.70 -4.91 -21.10
C THR A 3 -8.15 -4.30 -22.38
N PHE A 4 -6.93 -3.75 -22.36
CA PHE A 4 -6.37 -3.04 -23.50
C PHE A 4 -6.10 -3.98 -24.69
N ARG A 5 -6.30 -3.43 -25.89
CA ARG A 5 -6.03 -4.10 -27.17
C ARG A 5 -5.32 -3.13 -28.10
N GLU A 6 -4.50 -3.66 -28.99
CA GLU A 6 -3.84 -2.85 -30.02
C GLU A 6 -4.84 -2.01 -30.83
N GLY A 7 -4.49 -0.76 -31.06
CA GLY A 7 -5.32 0.19 -31.79
C GLY A 7 -6.44 0.86 -30.98
N MET A 8 -6.63 0.50 -29.71
CA MET A 8 -7.59 1.23 -28.86
C MET A 8 -7.10 2.65 -28.58
N HIS A 9 -8.03 3.60 -28.63
CA HIS A 9 -7.86 4.94 -28.08
C HIS A 9 -8.43 4.96 -26.66
N ILE A 10 -7.65 5.49 -25.70
CA ILE A 10 -8.07 5.62 -24.29
C ILE A 10 -8.06 7.08 -23.88
N ALA A 11 -9.01 7.44 -23.00
CA ALA A 11 -9.06 8.74 -22.34
C ALA A 11 -9.57 8.50 -20.92
N ASP A 12 -8.63 8.41 -19.95
CA ASP A 12 -8.96 8.06 -18.57
C ASP A 12 -7.86 8.52 -17.62
N VAL A 13 -8.09 8.40 -16.31
CA VAL A 13 -7.10 8.72 -15.29
C VAL A 13 -6.26 7.49 -14.94
N TYR A 14 -4.96 7.69 -14.73
CA TYR A 14 -4.00 6.68 -14.28
C TYR A 14 -3.06 7.26 -13.22
N LEU A 15 -2.49 6.41 -12.38
CA LEU A 15 -1.38 6.78 -11.52
C LEU A 15 -0.07 6.74 -12.33
N CYS A 16 0.65 7.85 -12.40
CA CYS A 16 1.99 7.92 -12.98
C CYS A 16 3.02 7.36 -12.00
N LYS A 17 3.27 6.05 -12.04
CA LYS A 17 4.17 5.38 -11.11
C LYS A 17 5.64 5.76 -11.30
N ASN A 18 6.04 6.04 -12.54
CA ASN A 18 7.39 6.46 -12.86
C ASN A 18 7.36 7.45 -14.05
N LYS A 19 8.26 8.44 -13.99
CA LYS A 19 8.48 9.42 -15.04
C LYS A 19 9.96 9.65 -15.21
N GLN A 20 10.47 9.41 -16.41
CA GLN A 20 11.86 9.65 -16.80
C GLN A 20 11.90 10.36 -18.14
N ILE A 21 12.80 11.31 -18.29
CA ILE A 21 13.12 11.90 -19.59
C ILE A 21 14.28 11.12 -20.17
N ALA A 22 14.12 10.60 -21.37
CA ALA A 22 15.13 9.82 -22.08
C ALA A 22 15.39 10.42 -23.46
N LEU A 23 16.49 10.05 -24.08
CA LEU A 23 16.87 10.48 -25.40
C LEU A 23 16.58 9.39 -26.45
N THR A 24 15.99 9.77 -27.57
CA THR A 24 15.90 8.91 -28.75
C THR A 24 17.29 8.73 -29.38
N LYS A 25 17.45 7.76 -30.29
CA LYS A 25 18.68 7.57 -31.07
C LYS A 25 19.14 8.83 -31.83
N ASN A 26 18.21 9.73 -32.12
CA ASN A 26 18.46 10.99 -32.82
C ASN A 26 18.65 12.18 -31.86
N GLY A 27 18.80 11.95 -30.56
CA GLY A 27 19.04 12.98 -29.56
C GLY A 27 17.80 13.79 -29.16
N LYS A 28 16.59 13.42 -29.61
CA LYS A 28 15.36 14.10 -29.19
C LYS A 28 14.91 13.54 -27.83
N GLU A 29 14.57 14.43 -26.90
CA GLU A 29 13.98 14.05 -25.61
C GLU A 29 12.56 13.50 -25.78
N TYR A 30 12.25 12.48 -24.98
CA TYR A 30 10.91 11.93 -24.85
C TYR A 30 10.61 11.52 -23.41
N GLY A 31 9.35 11.56 -23.02
CA GLY A 31 8.88 11.07 -21.72
C GLY A 31 8.71 9.55 -21.74
N ASN A 32 9.41 8.86 -20.84
CA ASN A 32 9.24 7.44 -20.57
C ASN A 32 8.52 7.28 -19.25
N LEU A 33 7.30 6.76 -19.28
CA LEU A 33 6.39 6.69 -18.14
C LEU A 33 5.97 5.26 -17.87
N VAL A 34 5.62 4.99 -16.62
CA VAL A 34 4.89 3.78 -16.21
C VAL A 34 3.56 4.22 -15.60
N MET A 35 2.47 3.84 -16.25
CA MET A 35 1.11 4.11 -15.78
C MET A 35 0.56 2.89 -15.04
N GLN A 36 -0.26 3.13 -14.01
CA GLN A 36 -0.85 2.09 -13.19
C GLN A 36 -2.35 2.33 -12.96
N ASP A 37 -3.12 1.25 -13.00
CA ASP A 37 -4.45 1.14 -12.42
C ASP A 37 -4.53 -0.09 -11.50
N LYS A 38 -5.71 -0.42 -10.97
CA LYS A 38 -5.91 -1.60 -10.11
C LYS A 38 -5.66 -2.95 -10.80
N THR A 39 -5.60 -2.97 -12.14
CA THR A 39 -5.46 -4.19 -12.93
C THR A 39 -4.02 -4.47 -13.34
N GLY A 40 -3.15 -3.46 -13.29
CA GLY A 40 -1.73 -3.63 -13.64
C GLY A 40 -1.02 -2.32 -13.97
N THR A 41 0.13 -2.48 -14.63
CA THR A 41 0.98 -1.39 -15.10
C THR A 41 1.17 -1.49 -16.62
N ILE A 42 1.41 -0.35 -17.27
CA ILE A 42 1.71 -0.26 -18.70
C ILE A 42 2.74 0.85 -18.96
N ASP A 43 3.66 0.59 -19.88
CA ASP A 43 4.59 1.60 -20.36
C ASP A 43 3.86 2.65 -21.21
N ALA A 44 4.27 3.91 -21.05
CA ALA A 44 3.73 5.00 -21.85
C ALA A 44 4.85 5.93 -22.35
N LYS A 45 4.69 6.45 -23.55
CA LYS A 45 5.67 7.33 -24.20
C LYS A 45 5.02 8.65 -24.60
N ILE A 46 5.69 9.74 -24.26
CA ILE A 46 5.40 11.10 -24.75
C ILE A 46 6.52 11.47 -25.71
N TRP A 47 6.26 11.37 -27.01
CA TRP A 47 7.30 11.61 -28.03
C TRP A 47 7.61 13.09 -28.26
N ASP A 48 6.74 13.98 -27.82
CA ASP A 48 6.89 15.42 -27.94
C ASP A 48 6.49 16.13 -26.63
N LEU A 49 7.49 16.34 -25.78
CA LEU A 49 7.32 16.97 -24.47
C LEU A 49 6.90 18.46 -24.58
N GLY A 50 7.19 19.12 -25.70
CA GLY A 50 6.79 20.50 -25.96
C GLY A 50 5.38 20.67 -26.55
N SER A 51 4.65 19.58 -26.77
CA SER A 51 3.29 19.65 -27.29
C SER A 51 2.33 20.36 -26.33
N PRO A 52 1.44 21.23 -26.82
CA PRO A 52 0.43 21.89 -25.99
C PRO A 52 -0.51 20.93 -25.24
N GLY A 53 -0.54 19.66 -25.64
CA GLY A 53 -1.30 18.61 -24.98
C GLY A 53 -0.60 18.02 -23.75
N VAL A 54 0.66 18.38 -23.48
CA VAL A 54 1.46 17.84 -22.37
C VAL A 54 1.53 18.91 -21.27
N GLY A 55 0.80 18.69 -20.17
CA GLY A 55 0.83 19.52 -18.99
C GLY A 55 1.92 19.10 -17.99
N GLU A 56 2.06 19.88 -16.94
CA GLU A 56 2.99 19.57 -15.84
C GLU A 56 2.39 18.51 -14.90
N PHE A 57 3.18 17.52 -14.55
CA PHE A 57 2.88 16.47 -13.57
C PHE A 57 4.17 15.82 -13.09
N GLU A 58 4.13 15.14 -11.95
CA GLU A 58 5.27 14.43 -11.38
C GLU A 58 4.99 12.93 -11.18
N THR A 59 6.04 12.20 -10.83
CA THR A 59 5.91 10.79 -10.39
C THR A 59 4.97 10.75 -9.17
N MET A 60 4.10 9.75 -9.13
CA MET A 60 3.03 9.54 -8.16
C MET A 60 1.84 10.51 -8.26
N ASP A 61 1.80 11.37 -9.26
CA ASP A 61 0.57 12.10 -9.57
C ASP A 61 -0.47 11.21 -10.27
N TYR A 62 -1.74 11.46 -10.00
CA TYR A 62 -2.83 10.98 -10.83
C TYR A 62 -2.94 11.86 -12.07
N VAL A 63 -2.94 11.27 -13.24
CA VAL A 63 -2.88 11.97 -14.51
C VAL A 63 -4.00 11.53 -15.43
N HIS A 64 -4.70 12.50 -16.04
CA HIS A 64 -5.63 12.23 -17.13
C HIS A 64 -4.84 12.09 -18.42
N VAL A 65 -4.96 10.94 -19.06
CA VAL A 65 -4.17 10.54 -20.24
C VAL A 65 -5.10 10.27 -21.40
N GLU A 66 -4.83 10.90 -22.55
CA GLU A 66 -5.38 10.51 -23.85
C GLU A 66 -4.26 9.87 -24.66
N ALA A 67 -4.42 8.60 -25.02
CA ALA A 67 -3.38 7.83 -25.69
C ALA A 67 -3.94 6.75 -26.62
N ASP A 68 -3.09 6.28 -27.53
CA ASP A 68 -3.35 5.10 -28.32
C ASP A 68 -2.56 3.91 -27.79
N VAL A 69 -3.21 2.74 -27.72
CA VAL A 69 -2.56 1.49 -27.35
C VAL A 69 -1.83 0.93 -28.57
N THR A 70 -0.53 0.77 -28.48
CA THR A 70 0.33 0.23 -29.53
C THR A 70 1.05 -1.03 -29.04
N LEU A 71 1.45 -1.90 -29.98
CA LEU A 71 2.26 -3.08 -29.67
C LEU A 71 3.74 -2.78 -29.95
N PHE A 72 4.60 -2.96 -28.94
CA PHE A 72 6.04 -2.84 -29.09
C PHE A 72 6.74 -4.03 -28.41
N GLN A 73 7.58 -4.76 -29.15
CA GLN A 73 8.28 -5.95 -28.67
C GLN A 73 7.37 -6.95 -27.91
N SER A 74 6.21 -7.23 -28.47
CA SER A 74 5.19 -8.13 -27.90
C SER A 74 4.54 -7.66 -26.60
N SER A 75 4.73 -6.42 -26.20
CA SER A 75 4.07 -5.80 -25.05
C SER A 75 3.24 -4.58 -25.47
N PHE A 76 2.11 -4.37 -24.83
CA PHE A 76 1.32 -3.16 -25.04
C PHE A 76 2.03 -1.95 -24.44
N GLN A 77 1.92 -0.82 -25.14
CA GLN A 77 2.48 0.47 -24.75
C GLN A 77 1.51 1.58 -25.12
N LEU A 78 1.43 2.62 -24.31
CA LEU A 78 0.64 3.81 -24.61
C LEU A 78 1.48 4.82 -25.39
N ASN A 79 0.95 5.26 -26.51
CA ASN A 79 1.45 6.43 -27.23
C ASN A 79 0.62 7.63 -26.80
N VAL A 80 1.15 8.44 -25.90
CA VAL A 80 0.44 9.54 -25.24
C VAL A 80 0.34 10.74 -26.16
N ARG A 81 -0.88 11.23 -26.36
CA ARG A 81 -1.18 12.42 -27.15
C ARG A 81 -1.41 13.63 -26.26
N ARG A 82 -2.12 13.43 -25.14
CA ARG A 82 -2.38 14.45 -24.12
C ARG A 82 -2.22 13.86 -22.74
N ILE A 83 -1.69 14.65 -21.84
CA ILE A 83 -1.55 14.29 -20.44
C ILE A 83 -1.58 15.55 -19.59
N ARG A 84 -2.30 15.50 -18.50
CA ARG A 84 -2.33 16.54 -17.48
C ARG A 84 -2.52 15.93 -16.10
N ARG A 85 -2.14 16.64 -15.08
CA ARG A 85 -2.49 16.27 -13.71
C ARG A 85 -4.01 16.21 -13.56
N ALA A 86 -4.53 15.16 -12.94
CA ALA A 86 -5.94 15.03 -12.61
C ALA A 86 -6.29 15.93 -11.41
N GLN A 87 -7.50 16.46 -11.41
CA GLN A 87 -8.00 17.29 -10.31
C GLN A 87 -8.64 16.41 -9.24
N GLU A 88 -8.73 16.94 -8.02
CA GLU A 88 -9.46 16.29 -6.93
C GLU A 88 -10.91 16.04 -7.33
N GLY A 89 -11.37 14.80 -7.18
CA GLY A 89 -12.70 14.36 -7.60
C GLY A 89 -12.77 13.72 -9.00
N GLU A 90 -11.72 13.80 -9.82
CA GLU A 90 -11.65 13.07 -11.10
C GLU A 90 -11.25 11.60 -10.93
N TYR A 91 -10.78 11.19 -9.74
CA TYR A 91 -10.32 9.84 -9.47
C TYR A 91 -10.65 9.38 -8.05
N VAL A 92 -10.68 8.07 -7.87
CA VAL A 92 -10.78 7.42 -6.56
C VAL A 92 -9.51 6.58 -6.37
N GLU A 93 -8.69 6.90 -5.38
CA GLU A 93 -7.37 6.25 -5.17
C GLU A 93 -7.43 4.72 -5.16
N ALA A 94 -8.50 4.15 -4.60
CA ALA A 94 -8.71 2.70 -4.56
C ALA A 94 -8.79 2.03 -5.95
N ASP A 95 -9.04 2.79 -7.02
CA ASP A 95 -9.08 2.26 -8.38
C ASP A 95 -7.70 2.16 -9.05
N TYR A 96 -6.65 2.67 -8.40
CA TYR A 96 -5.29 2.69 -8.95
C TYR A 96 -4.29 1.90 -8.11
N LEU A 97 -4.68 1.48 -6.91
CA LEU A 97 -3.84 0.76 -5.98
C LEU A 97 -4.28 -0.70 -5.86
N PRO A 98 -3.35 -1.63 -5.71
CA PRO A 98 -3.72 -3.00 -5.35
C PRO A 98 -4.38 -2.97 -3.96
N VAL A 99 -5.56 -3.54 -3.83
CA VAL A 99 -6.34 -3.60 -2.58
C VAL A 99 -6.64 -5.05 -2.23
N SER A 100 -6.69 -5.37 -0.94
CA SER A 100 -7.14 -6.68 -0.47
C SER A 100 -8.48 -7.06 -1.10
N LYS A 101 -8.59 -8.31 -1.52
CA LYS A 101 -9.87 -8.89 -2.01
C LYS A 101 -10.88 -9.10 -0.87
N LYS A 102 -10.42 -9.04 0.38
CA LYS A 102 -11.24 -9.18 1.58
C LYS A 102 -11.74 -7.81 2.03
N ASP A 103 -12.90 -7.78 2.66
CA ASP A 103 -13.48 -6.57 3.25
C ASP A 103 -12.62 -6.09 4.43
N ILE A 104 -11.95 -4.95 4.27
CA ILE A 104 -11.05 -4.37 5.27
C ILE A 104 -11.79 -4.12 6.59
N LYS A 105 -13.02 -3.62 6.52
CA LYS A 105 -13.83 -3.32 7.71
C LYS A 105 -14.17 -4.58 8.48
N LYS A 106 -14.56 -5.66 7.79
CA LYS A 106 -14.85 -6.95 8.43
C LYS A 106 -13.60 -7.57 9.04
N MET A 107 -12.45 -7.49 8.35
CA MET A 107 -11.18 -7.97 8.89
C MET A 107 -10.79 -7.22 10.18
N TYR A 108 -11.01 -5.90 10.19
CA TYR A 108 -10.68 -5.11 11.36
C TYR A 108 -11.58 -5.41 12.55
N GLU A 109 -12.89 -5.55 12.34
CA GLU A 109 -13.83 -5.98 13.39
C GLU A 109 -13.48 -7.36 13.95
N GLU A 110 -13.02 -8.28 13.11
CA GLU A 110 -12.56 -9.59 13.54
C GLU A 110 -11.28 -9.48 14.41
N LEU A 111 -10.31 -8.64 14.01
CA LEU A 111 -9.12 -8.36 14.82
C LEU A 111 -9.49 -7.77 16.18
N LEU A 112 -10.42 -6.80 16.22
CA LEU A 112 -10.94 -6.24 17.46
C LEU A 112 -11.61 -7.30 18.33
N GLY A 113 -12.25 -8.31 17.74
CA GLY A 113 -12.77 -9.48 18.45
C GLY A 113 -11.68 -10.23 19.21
N TYR A 114 -10.53 -10.48 18.58
CA TYR A 114 -9.36 -11.09 19.23
C TYR A 114 -8.81 -10.21 20.36
N ILE A 115 -8.69 -8.91 20.14
CA ILE A 115 -8.23 -7.96 21.15
C ILE A 115 -9.15 -8.01 22.39
N ARG A 116 -10.46 -7.96 22.20
CA ARG A 116 -11.43 -8.06 23.28
C ARG A 116 -11.40 -9.41 24.02
N SER A 117 -10.93 -10.47 23.39
CA SER A 117 -10.83 -11.80 23.97
C SER A 117 -9.62 -11.99 24.88
N VAL A 118 -8.65 -11.08 24.87
CA VAL A 118 -7.48 -11.07 25.78
C VAL A 118 -7.97 -10.77 27.20
N LYS A 119 -7.65 -11.65 28.15
CA LYS A 119 -8.12 -11.58 29.54
C LYS A 119 -7.17 -10.81 30.44
N ASN A 120 -5.88 -10.82 30.15
CA ASN A 120 -4.90 -10.06 30.90
C ASN A 120 -5.14 -8.55 30.73
N PRO A 121 -5.44 -7.79 31.80
CA PRO A 121 -5.87 -6.41 31.69
C PRO A 121 -4.78 -5.47 31.18
N TYR A 122 -3.52 -5.75 31.43
CA TYR A 122 -2.39 -4.93 30.96
C TYR A 122 -2.18 -5.13 29.45
N LEU A 123 -2.22 -6.37 28.96
CA LEU A 123 -2.11 -6.68 27.55
C LEU A 123 -3.32 -6.15 26.77
N GLN A 124 -4.52 -6.28 27.32
CA GLN A 124 -5.72 -5.74 26.70
C GLN A 124 -5.67 -4.21 26.63
N LYS A 125 -5.21 -3.54 27.68
CA LYS A 125 -5.05 -2.08 27.68
C LYS A 125 -4.03 -1.62 26.66
N LEU A 126 -2.89 -2.32 26.55
CA LEU A 126 -1.86 -2.04 25.55
C LEU A 126 -2.43 -2.15 24.11
N LEU A 127 -3.12 -3.26 23.81
CA LEU A 127 -3.76 -3.46 22.52
C LEU A 127 -4.85 -2.42 22.23
N SER A 128 -5.69 -2.12 23.21
CA SER A 128 -6.76 -1.13 23.07
C SER A 128 -6.21 0.27 22.81
N GLY A 129 -5.11 0.65 23.45
CA GLY A 129 -4.44 1.92 23.23
C GLY A 129 -4.06 2.15 21.76
N TYR A 130 -3.61 1.11 21.07
CA TYR A 130 -3.27 1.19 19.64
C TYR A 130 -4.48 1.08 18.72
N PHE A 131 -5.30 0.04 18.91
CA PHE A 131 -6.28 -0.37 17.91
C PHE A 131 -7.70 0.16 18.18
N VAL A 132 -7.96 0.73 19.36
CA VAL A 132 -9.30 1.28 19.71
C VAL A 132 -9.22 2.77 20.01
N GLU A 133 -8.29 3.18 20.88
CA GLU A 133 -8.23 4.56 21.39
C GLU A 133 -7.48 5.49 20.43
N ASN A 134 -6.47 4.98 19.71
CA ASN A 134 -5.71 5.75 18.72
C ASN A 134 -6.31 5.59 17.31
N ALA A 135 -7.32 6.40 17.02
CA ALA A 135 -8.02 6.37 15.72
C ALA A 135 -7.09 6.61 14.52
N ALA A 136 -6.05 7.43 14.68
CA ALA A 136 -5.08 7.72 13.61
C ALA A 136 -4.24 6.48 13.29
N PHE A 137 -3.71 5.79 14.31
CA PHE A 137 -2.98 4.54 14.14
C PHE A 137 -3.89 3.44 13.58
N ALA A 138 -5.08 3.28 14.15
CA ALA A 138 -6.05 2.29 13.72
C ALA A 138 -6.38 2.44 12.22
N LYS A 139 -6.61 3.66 11.76
CA LYS A 139 -6.83 3.95 10.33
C LYS A 139 -5.58 3.65 9.50
N ALA A 140 -4.41 4.10 9.93
CA ALA A 140 -3.17 3.84 9.20
C ALA A 140 -2.93 2.32 9.07
N PHE A 141 -3.06 1.55 10.14
CA PHE A 141 -2.87 0.10 10.16
C PHE A 141 -3.83 -0.64 9.21
N GLN A 142 -5.11 -0.24 9.16
CA GLN A 142 -6.12 -0.86 8.30
C GLN A 142 -5.80 -0.76 6.82
N PHE A 143 -5.17 0.33 6.40
CA PHE A 143 -4.91 0.61 4.98
C PHE A 143 -3.45 0.44 4.58
N HIS A 144 -2.58 0.02 5.51
CA HIS A 144 -1.16 -0.17 5.25
C HIS A 144 -0.87 -1.49 4.50
N SER A 145 0.22 -1.49 3.71
CA SER A 145 0.78 -2.72 3.14
C SER A 145 1.62 -3.48 4.16
N ALA A 146 1.79 -4.78 3.97
CA ALA A 146 2.76 -5.56 4.72
C ALA A 146 4.12 -5.70 4.02
N ALA A 147 4.23 -5.26 2.77
CA ALA A 147 5.47 -5.33 1.99
C ALA A 147 5.47 -4.32 0.84
N LYS A 148 6.67 -4.01 0.31
CA LYS A 148 6.81 -3.12 -0.86
C LYS A 148 6.17 -3.71 -2.13
N THR A 149 6.37 -4.99 -2.42
CA THR A 149 5.97 -5.60 -3.71
C THR A 149 5.36 -6.99 -3.64
N VAL A 150 5.80 -7.87 -2.73
CA VAL A 150 5.39 -9.29 -2.67
C VAL A 150 4.65 -9.55 -1.36
N HIS A 151 3.78 -10.58 -1.33
CA HIS A 151 3.07 -11.02 -0.12
C HIS A 151 2.44 -9.88 0.70
N HIS A 152 1.17 -9.58 0.41
CA HIS A 152 0.42 -8.50 1.07
C HIS A 152 0.93 -7.07 0.81
N GLY A 153 1.62 -6.83 -0.34
CA GLY A 153 2.03 -5.50 -0.83
C GLY A 153 0.86 -4.71 -1.43
N PHE A 154 -0.28 -4.64 -0.75
CA PHE A 154 -1.49 -3.98 -1.19
C PHE A 154 -2.19 -3.29 -0.01
N VAL A 155 -3.10 -2.38 -0.31
CA VAL A 155 -3.91 -1.69 0.69
C VAL A 155 -4.69 -2.70 1.53
N GLY A 156 -4.52 -2.65 2.85
CA GLY A 156 -5.09 -3.63 3.78
C GLY A 156 -4.26 -4.89 3.97
N GLY A 157 -3.08 -4.98 3.33
CA GLY A 157 -2.20 -6.14 3.40
C GLY A 157 -1.66 -6.40 4.79
N LEU A 158 -1.28 -5.34 5.53
CA LEU A 158 -0.80 -5.48 6.90
C LEU A 158 -1.88 -6.04 7.83
N LEU A 159 -3.10 -5.54 7.73
CA LEU A 159 -4.24 -6.07 8.49
C LEU A 159 -4.54 -7.52 8.12
N GLU A 160 -4.58 -7.85 6.84
CA GLU A 160 -4.84 -9.21 6.37
C GLU A 160 -3.79 -10.20 6.87
N HIS A 161 -2.51 -9.83 6.79
CA HIS A 161 -1.40 -10.61 7.29
C HIS A 161 -1.51 -10.83 8.81
N THR A 162 -1.61 -9.74 9.56
CA THR A 162 -1.70 -9.79 11.04
C THR A 162 -2.90 -10.63 11.51
N LEU A 163 -4.06 -10.46 10.89
CA LEU A 163 -5.24 -11.26 11.23
C LEU A 163 -5.02 -12.74 10.94
N SER A 164 -4.37 -13.08 9.83
CA SER A 164 -4.07 -14.47 9.47
C SER A 164 -3.12 -15.12 10.49
N VAL A 165 -2.06 -14.42 10.90
CA VAL A 165 -1.12 -14.89 11.94
C VAL A 165 -1.83 -15.02 13.28
N THR A 166 -2.67 -14.06 13.65
CA THR A 166 -3.45 -14.09 14.91
C THR A 166 -4.37 -15.30 14.98
N LYS A 167 -5.05 -15.65 13.89
CA LYS A 167 -5.90 -16.87 13.79
C LYS A 167 -5.12 -18.14 14.00
N LEU A 168 -3.95 -18.26 13.39
CA LEU A 168 -3.07 -19.41 13.57
C LEU A 168 -2.58 -19.51 15.02
N CYS A 169 -2.18 -18.39 15.61
CA CYS A 169 -1.74 -18.33 17.01
C CYS A 169 -2.87 -18.73 17.98
N ASP A 170 -4.09 -18.27 17.72
CA ASP A 170 -5.27 -18.65 18.52
C ASP A 170 -5.56 -20.15 18.44
N TYR A 171 -5.49 -20.73 17.24
CA TYR A 171 -5.62 -22.18 17.04
C TYR A 171 -4.58 -22.97 17.83
N TYR A 172 -3.29 -22.56 17.76
CA TYR A 172 -2.22 -23.24 18.50
C TYR A 172 -2.38 -23.10 20.01
N ALA A 173 -2.78 -21.93 20.49
CA ALA A 173 -3.02 -21.72 21.93
C ALA A 173 -4.18 -22.57 22.45
N GLY A 174 -5.17 -22.83 21.63
CA GLY A 174 -6.28 -23.76 21.98
C GLY A 174 -5.85 -25.23 21.99
N TYR A 175 -4.85 -25.60 21.17
CA TYR A 175 -4.38 -26.98 21.06
C TYR A 175 -3.28 -27.32 22.10
N TYR A 176 -2.42 -26.37 22.45
CA TYR A 176 -1.31 -26.56 23.38
C TYR A 176 -1.55 -25.82 24.71
N PRO A 177 -2.01 -26.53 25.79
CA PRO A 177 -2.37 -25.89 27.05
C PRO A 177 -1.22 -25.16 27.78
N MET A 178 0.04 -25.43 27.42
CA MET A 178 1.22 -24.77 27.99
C MET A 178 1.43 -23.37 27.46
N ILE A 179 0.76 -22.98 26.36
CA ILE A 179 0.92 -21.68 25.73
C ILE A 179 0.07 -20.63 26.47
N ASN A 180 0.70 -19.55 26.87
CA ASN A 180 -0.05 -18.36 27.32
C ASN A 180 -0.70 -17.69 26.12
N ARG A 181 -1.99 -17.97 25.92
CA ARG A 181 -2.79 -17.46 24.80
C ARG A 181 -2.76 -15.93 24.69
N ASP A 182 -2.95 -15.25 25.81
CA ASP A 182 -3.04 -13.78 25.82
C ASP A 182 -1.71 -13.15 25.36
N LEU A 183 -0.58 -13.68 25.83
CA LEU A 183 0.74 -13.23 25.41
C LEU A 183 0.99 -13.55 23.93
N LEU A 184 0.64 -14.76 23.47
CA LEU A 184 0.84 -15.18 22.08
C LEU A 184 0.01 -14.33 21.12
N LEU A 185 -1.26 -14.06 21.41
CA LEU A 185 -2.10 -13.19 20.60
C LEU A 185 -1.60 -11.75 20.58
N THR A 186 -1.16 -11.23 21.73
CA THR A 186 -0.58 -9.89 21.82
C THR A 186 0.66 -9.78 20.95
N ALA A 187 1.57 -10.76 21.02
CA ALA A 187 2.76 -10.80 20.19
C ALA A 187 2.41 -10.91 18.71
N ALA A 188 1.43 -11.75 18.35
CA ALA A 188 0.97 -11.92 16.96
C ALA A 188 0.36 -10.62 16.38
N ILE A 189 -0.36 -9.84 17.19
CA ILE A 189 -0.98 -8.59 16.75
C ILE A 189 0.08 -7.49 16.60
N PHE A 190 1.11 -7.47 17.45
CA PHE A 190 2.15 -6.44 17.41
C PHE A 190 3.36 -6.76 16.54
N HIS A 191 3.57 -8.01 16.09
CA HIS A 191 4.82 -8.43 15.47
C HIS A 191 5.27 -7.56 14.28
N ASP A 192 4.32 -7.03 13.54
CA ASP A 192 4.53 -6.25 12.32
C ASP A 192 4.07 -4.79 12.41
N VAL A 193 3.73 -4.28 13.61
CA VAL A 193 3.24 -2.88 13.74
C VAL A 193 4.26 -1.84 13.28
N GLY A 194 5.55 -2.14 13.39
CA GLY A 194 6.63 -1.27 12.92
C GLY A 194 6.59 -1.00 11.42
N LYS A 195 5.93 -1.85 10.63
CA LYS A 195 5.73 -1.64 9.18
C LYS A 195 4.96 -0.36 8.88
N THR A 196 4.15 0.14 9.80
CA THR A 196 3.46 1.43 9.67
C THR A 196 4.41 2.63 9.63
N ARG A 197 5.67 2.46 10.00
CA ARG A 197 6.75 3.46 9.90
C ARG A 197 7.87 3.00 8.96
N GLU A 198 8.07 1.69 8.78
CA GLU A 198 9.07 1.13 7.86
C GLU A 198 8.77 1.49 6.40
N LEU A 199 7.49 1.45 6.02
CA LEU A 199 7.05 1.77 4.67
C LEU A 199 6.27 3.08 4.66
N SER A 200 6.46 3.88 3.60
CA SER A 200 5.62 5.03 3.32
C SER A 200 4.21 4.58 2.94
N ARG A 201 3.26 5.51 3.02
CA ARG A 201 1.87 5.23 2.63
C ARG A 201 1.75 5.11 1.12
N PHE A 202 0.71 4.41 0.68
CA PHE A 202 0.31 4.48 -0.72
C PHE A 202 0.02 5.95 -1.13
N PRO A 203 0.28 6.29 -2.40
CA PRO A 203 0.61 5.42 -3.54
C PRO A 203 2.08 5.01 -3.65
N GLU A 204 2.99 5.61 -2.89
CA GLU A 204 4.44 5.39 -2.99
C GLU A 204 4.82 3.98 -2.54
N ASN A 205 4.43 3.58 -1.32
CA ASN A 205 4.69 2.27 -0.72
C ASN A 205 6.16 1.84 -0.81
N ASP A 206 7.07 2.72 -0.43
CA ASP A 206 8.52 2.48 -0.42
C ASP A 206 9.09 2.54 1.00
N TYR A 207 10.32 2.06 1.17
CA TYR A 207 11.01 2.15 2.46
C TYR A 207 11.28 3.60 2.83
N THR A 208 10.97 3.96 4.07
CA THR A 208 11.40 5.21 4.70
C THR A 208 12.87 5.13 5.11
N ASP A 209 13.49 6.25 5.48
CA ASP A 209 14.85 6.26 6.01
C ASP A 209 14.96 5.39 7.28
N ASP A 210 14.01 5.50 8.20
CA ASP A 210 13.92 4.64 9.39
C ASP A 210 13.75 3.17 9.00
N GLY A 211 12.94 2.89 7.97
CA GLY A 211 12.73 1.56 7.45
C GLY A 211 14.01 0.93 6.89
N GLN A 212 14.81 1.70 6.16
CA GLN A 212 16.09 1.25 5.61
C GLN A 212 17.15 1.01 6.69
N LEU A 213 17.19 1.85 7.73
CA LEU A 213 18.23 1.82 8.75
C LEU A 213 17.92 0.87 9.89
N LEU A 214 16.67 0.80 10.36
CA LEU A 214 16.25 0.06 11.55
C LEU A 214 15.43 -1.19 11.24
N GLY A 215 14.54 -1.09 10.24
CA GLY A 215 13.57 -2.13 9.93
C GLY A 215 12.43 -2.23 10.94
N HIS A 216 11.32 -2.86 10.52
CA HIS A 216 10.08 -2.91 11.30
C HIS A 216 10.20 -3.58 12.68
N ILE A 217 11.14 -4.52 12.88
CA ILE A 217 11.30 -5.22 14.16
C ILE A 217 11.77 -4.25 15.24
N ILE A 218 12.82 -3.47 14.96
CA ILE A 218 13.34 -2.48 15.92
C ILE A 218 12.32 -1.37 16.11
N ILE A 219 11.78 -0.81 15.04
CA ILE A 219 10.74 0.22 15.08
C ILE A 219 9.54 -0.24 15.92
N GLY A 220 9.05 -1.46 15.68
CA GLY A 220 7.93 -2.04 16.42
C GLY A 220 8.23 -2.24 17.90
N THR A 221 9.45 -2.67 18.22
CA THR A 221 9.91 -2.83 19.62
C THR A 221 9.93 -1.49 20.36
N GLU A 222 10.41 -0.43 19.73
CA GLU A 222 10.40 0.92 20.30
C GLU A 222 8.97 1.43 20.51
N MET A 223 8.11 1.32 19.50
CA MET A 223 6.70 1.73 19.59
C MET A 223 5.99 1.06 20.76
N VAL A 224 6.10 -0.26 20.88
CA VAL A 224 5.47 -1.03 21.96
C VAL A 224 6.10 -0.68 23.31
N GLY A 225 7.43 -0.55 23.37
CA GLY A 225 8.16 -0.18 24.58
C GLY A 225 7.77 1.20 25.13
N GLU A 226 7.58 2.20 24.26
CA GLU A 226 7.07 3.53 24.64
C GLU A 226 5.67 3.44 25.26
N SER A 227 4.78 2.65 24.64
CA SER A 227 3.42 2.48 25.15
C SER A 227 3.37 1.75 26.48
N ILE A 228 4.20 0.71 26.67
CA ILE A 228 4.31 0.00 27.96
C ILE A 228 4.72 0.98 29.07
N ARG A 229 5.71 1.85 28.82
CA ARG A 229 6.15 2.85 29.81
C ARG A 229 5.08 3.88 30.14
N SER A 230 4.11 4.12 29.28
CA SER A 230 3.00 5.05 29.49
C SER A 230 1.82 4.45 30.25
N ILE A 231 1.75 3.11 30.39
CA ILE A 231 0.68 2.43 31.11
C ILE A 231 1.00 2.46 32.61
N PRO A 232 0.18 3.12 33.45
CA PRO A 232 0.37 3.08 34.91
C PRO A 232 0.29 1.65 35.42
N GLY A 233 1.25 1.25 36.29
CA GLY A 233 1.27 -0.06 36.95
C GLY A 233 0.18 -0.23 37.98
#